data_3415e2b50ed0828ac8202c6cd45f2fce
#
_entry.id   3415e2b50ed0828ac8202c6cd45f2fce
#
_cell.length_a   1.000
_cell.length_b   1.000
_cell.length_c   1.000
_cell.angle_alpha   90.00
_cell.angle_beta   90.00
_cell.angle_gamma   90.00
#
_symmetry.space_group_name_H-M   'P 1'
#
loop_
_entity.id
_entity.type
_entity.pdbx_description
1 polymer ?
#
loop_
_entity_poly.entity_id
_entity_poly.type
_entity_poly.pdbx_seq_one_letter_code
_entity_poly.pdbx_strand_id
1 'polypeptide(L)'
;MQAFYNGTVFTGDRFINNVAVLVHNGSVEAVVPVSEIPANTDRYDLQGNFLAPAFIDLQLYGGNGLLFSQALNEDAIAATDAYCVSGGCTRFLLTLATNSIDVFLKGIAVAKSFLQKHPESGCLLYTSDAADE
;
A
#
# COMPACT_ATOMS: atom_id res chain seq x y z
N MET A 1 19.18 9.45 -5.15
CA MET A 1 19.28 8.18 -4.39
C MET A 1 18.99 8.46 -2.93
N GLN A 2 18.28 7.58 -2.26
CA GLN A 2 17.93 7.69 -0.84
C GLN A 2 18.50 6.47 -0.09
N ALA A 3 18.91 6.65 1.16
CA ALA A 3 19.40 5.56 2.02
C ALA A 3 18.67 5.60 3.36
N PHE A 4 18.00 4.54 3.72
CA PHE A 4 17.36 4.33 5.01
C PHE A 4 18.29 3.49 5.87
N TYR A 5 18.75 4.02 7.00
CA TYR A 5 19.79 3.41 7.84
C TYR A 5 19.48 3.56 9.33
N ASN A 6 20.32 2.98 10.20
CA ASN A 6 20.20 3.04 11.66
C ASN A 6 18.86 2.48 12.17
N GLY A 7 18.48 1.30 11.65
CA GLY A 7 17.31 0.55 12.07
C GLY A 7 17.47 -0.94 11.83
N THR A 8 16.45 -1.69 12.19
CA THR A 8 16.36 -3.12 11.90
C THR A 8 15.55 -3.32 10.61
N VAL A 9 16.16 -3.94 9.61
CA VAL A 9 15.53 -4.20 8.31
C VAL A 9 14.97 -5.61 8.27
N PHE A 10 13.69 -5.76 7.97
CA PHE A 10 13.06 -7.04 7.63
C PHE A 10 13.01 -7.20 6.11
N THR A 11 13.63 -8.25 5.60
CA THR A 11 13.75 -8.50 4.15
C THR A 11 12.58 -9.25 3.54
N GLY A 12 11.57 -9.62 4.35
CA GLY A 12 10.52 -10.56 4.00
C GLY A 12 10.81 -11.99 4.48
N ASP A 13 12.05 -12.27 4.86
CA ASP A 13 12.54 -13.57 5.30
C ASP A 13 13.22 -13.50 6.67
N ARG A 14 14.08 -12.51 6.89
CA ARG A 14 14.87 -12.36 8.11
C ARG A 14 15.07 -10.89 8.49
N PHE A 15 15.38 -10.68 9.77
CA PHE A 15 15.80 -9.38 10.30
C PHE A 15 17.32 -9.24 10.18
N ILE A 16 17.77 -8.08 9.72
CA ILE A 16 19.19 -7.73 9.60
C ILE A 16 19.45 -6.34 10.17
N ASN A 17 20.63 -6.16 10.75
CA ASN A 17 21.08 -4.91 11.38
C ASN A 17 22.37 -4.42 10.72
N ASN A 18 22.75 -3.16 11.02
CA ASN A 18 23.96 -2.53 10.50
C ASN A 18 24.00 -2.43 8.96
N VAL A 19 22.83 -2.36 8.36
CA VAL A 19 22.64 -2.18 6.91
C VAL A 19 21.87 -0.92 6.60
N ALA A 20 21.97 -0.48 5.36
CA ALA A 20 21.12 0.55 4.76
C ALA A 20 20.38 -0.01 3.54
N VAL A 21 19.13 0.39 3.39
CA VAL A 21 18.35 0.13 2.18
C VAL A 21 18.50 1.33 1.25
N LEU A 22 19.03 1.09 0.08
CA LEU A 22 19.20 2.09 -0.97
C LEU A 22 17.98 2.08 -1.89
N VAL A 23 17.39 3.25 -2.10
CA VAL A 23 16.23 3.44 -2.99
C VAL A 23 16.59 4.43 -4.09
N HIS A 24 16.30 4.07 -5.32
CA HIS A 24 16.48 4.92 -6.49
C HIS A 24 15.26 4.83 -7.40
N ASN A 25 14.74 5.97 -7.84
CA ASN A 25 13.56 6.06 -8.71
C ASN A 25 12.35 5.24 -8.19
N GLY A 26 12.10 5.27 -6.87
CA GLY A 26 10.96 4.59 -6.25
C GLY A 26 11.13 3.07 -6.07
N SER A 27 12.30 2.51 -6.38
CA SER A 27 12.58 1.07 -6.25
C SER A 27 13.76 0.83 -5.30
N VAL A 28 13.70 -0.28 -4.56
CA VAL A 28 14.84 -0.76 -3.76
C VAL A 28 15.92 -1.24 -4.72
N GLU A 29 17.09 -0.60 -4.67
CA GLU A 29 18.23 -0.92 -5.53
C GLU A 29 19.16 -1.93 -4.86
N ALA A 30 19.44 -1.73 -3.57
CA ALA A 30 20.34 -2.60 -2.81
C ALA A 30 20.10 -2.52 -1.30
N VAL A 31 20.60 -3.55 -0.61
CA VAL A 31 20.80 -3.53 0.85
C VAL A 31 22.29 -3.71 1.08
N VAL A 32 22.93 -2.71 1.68
CA VAL A 32 24.38 -2.63 1.82
C VAL A 32 24.79 -2.40 3.29
N PRO A 33 26.00 -2.72 3.71
CA PRO A 33 26.53 -2.25 4.98
C PRO A 33 26.45 -0.73 5.10
N VAL A 34 26.18 -0.19 6.29
CA VAL A 34 26.10 1.27 6.52
C VAL A 34 27.35 2.01 6.04
N SER A 35 28.52 1.38 6.15
CA SER A 35 29.80 1.91 5.69
C SER A 35 29.91 2.09 4.16
N GLU A 36 29.04 1.44 3.41
CA GLU A 36 29.03 1.44 1.94
C GLU A 36 27.96 2.38 1.33
N ILE A 37 27.27 3.18 2.17
CA ILE A 37 26.34 4.19 1.65
C ILE A 37 27.12 5.21 0.79
N PRO A 38 26.72 5.42 -0.49
CA PRO A 38 27.41 6.37 -1.36
C PRO A 38 27.38 7.79 -0.82
N ALA A 39 28.45 8.57 -1.09
CA ALA A 39 28.64 9.89 -0.50
C ALA A 39 27.53 10.91 -0.84
N ASN A 40 26.96 10.84 -2.05
CA ASN A 40 25.92 11.76 -2.54
C ASN A 40 24.51 11.16 -2.43
N THR A 41 24.19 10.59 -1.26
CA THR A 41 22.90 9.94 -1.00
C THR A 41 22.14 10.71 0.08
N ASP A 42 20.86 10.98 -0.14
CA ASP A 42 19.97 11.53 0.88
C ASP A 42 19.76 10.47 1.97
N ARG A 43 20.12 10.80 3.20
CA ARG A 43 20.14 9.84 4.30
C ARG A 43 18.96 10.04 5.23
N TYR A 44 18.21 8.96 5.49
CA TYR A 44 17.07 8.91 6.41
C TYR A 44 17.41 8.01 7.58
N ASP A 45 17.57 8.64 8.76
CA ASP A 45 17.84 7.92 10.01
C ASP A 45 16.55 7.30 10.54
N LEU A 46 16.51 5.99 10.66
CA LEU A 46 15.38 5.22 11.21
C LEU A 46 15.30 5.27 12.73
N GLN A 47 16.32 5.83 13.42
CA GLN A 47 16.33 6.01 14.88
C GLN A 47 16.06 4.71 15.65
N GLY A 48 16.57 3.58 15.16
CA GLY A 48 16.36 2.27 15.76
C GLY A 48 15.03 1.60 15.42
N ASN A 49 14.16 2.26 14.64
CA ASN A 49 12.90 1.67 14.20
C ASN A 49 13.07 0.56 13.17
N PHE A 50 11.98 -0.14 12.89
CA PHE A 50 11.93 -1.19 11.88
C PHE A 50 11.66 -0.62 10.49
N LEU A 51 12.32 -1.19 9.49
CA LEU A 51 12.00 -1.03 8.08
C LEU A 51 11.60 -2.39 7.51
N ALA A 52 10.43 -2.48 6.93
CA ALA A 52 9.90 -3.72 6.34
C ALA A 52 9.17 -3.42 5.04
N PRO A 53 8.98 -4.42 4.15
CA PRO A 53 8.01 -4.31 3.06
C PRO A 53 6.62 -3.95 3.63
N ALA A 54 5.92 -3.06 2.95
CA ALA A 54 4.57 -2.70 3.33
C ALA A 54 3.60 -3.88 3.14
N PHE A 55 2.48 -3.86 3.87
CA PHE A 55 1.42 -4.84 3.70
C PHE A 55 0.65 -4.62 2.40
N ILE A 56 0.11 -5.73 1.89
CA ILE A 56 -0.88 -5.75 0.82
C ILE A 56 -2.10 -6.47 1.38
N ASP A 57 -3.23 -5.78 1.46
CA ASP A 57 -4.49 -6.35 1.93
C ASP A 57 -5.30 -6.85 0.72
N LEU A 58 -5.54 -8.15 0.67
CA LEU A 58 -6.22 -8.79 -0.46
C LEU A 58 -7.75 -8.80 -0.33
N GLN A 59 -8.31 -8.31 0.79
CA GLN A 59 -9.75 -8.31 0.99
C GLN A 59 -10.17 -7.25 2.01
N LEU A 60 -10.45 -6.05 1.54
CA LEU A 60 -10.79 -4.91 2.39
C LEU A 60 -12.13 -4.28 2.00
N TYR A 61 -13.06 -4.23 2.94
CA TYR A 61 -14.44 -3.77 2.71
C TYR A 61 -14.64 -2.28 2.96
N GLY A 62 -13.64 -1.58 3.50
CA GLY A 62 -13.69 -0.18 3.85
C GLY A 62 -12.69 0.18 4.94
N GLY A 63 -12.66 1.45 5.36
CA GLY A 63 -11.77 1.96 6.39
C GLY A 63 -12.33 3.19 7.08
N ASN A 64 -11.74 3.55 8.23
CA ASN A 64 -12.14 4.72 9.02
C ASN A 64 -13.65 4.79 9.33
N GLY A 65 -14.27 3.63 9.60
CA GLY A 65 -15.69 3.52 9.94
C GLY A 65 -16.64 3.57 8.74
N LEU A 66 -16.15 3.62 7.51
CA LEU A 66 -16.95 3.59 6.29
C LEU A 66 -16.85 2.22 5.61
N LEU A 67 -18.00 1.59 5.35
CA LEU A 67 -18.10 0.39 4.50
C LEU A 67 -18.39 0.83 3.07
N PHE A 68 -17.55 0.42 2.11
CA PHE A 68 -17.70 0.80 0.72
C PHE A 68 -19.02 0.34 0.12
N SER A 69 -19.53 -0.82 0.51
CA SER A 69 -20.84 -1.33 0.05
C SER A 69 -22.04 -0.47 0.49
N GLN A 70 -21.89 0.32 1.57
CA GLN A 70 -22.93 1.21 2.09
C GLN A 70 -22.78 2.64 1.57
N ALA A 71 -21.54 3.10 1.43
CA ALA A 71 -21.21 4.44 0.96
C ALA A 71 -20.50 4.34 -0.41
N LEU A 72 -21.26 4.00 -1.45
CA LEU A 72 -20.73 3.82 -2.83
C LEU A 72 -20.36 5.18 -3.44
N ASN A 73 -19.28 5.78 -2.92
CA ASN A 73 -18.71 7.06 -3.35
C ASN A 73 -17.19 7.07 -3.20
N GLU A 74 -16.56 8.08 -3.79
CA GLU A 74 -15.09 8.23 -3.77
C GLU A 74 -14.53 8.51 -2.37
N ASP A 75 -15.29 9.20 -1.49
CA ASP A 75 -14.86 9.51 -0.13
C ASP A 75 -14.65 8.23 0.71
N ALA A 76 -15.48 7.19 0.50
CA ALA A 76 -15.32 5.92 1.16
C ALA A 76 -14.03 5.19 0.72
N ILE A 77 -13.63 5.34 -0.55
CA ILE A 77 -12.35 4.78 -1.05
C ILE A 77 -11.19 5.58 -0.49
N ALA A 78 -11.26 6.91 -0.48
CA ALA A 78 -10.23 7.77 0.08
C ALA A 78 -10.03 7.50 1.59
N ALA A 79 -11.12 7.31 2.34
CA ALA A 79 -11.07 6.95 3.75
C ALA A 79 -10.41 5.58 3.98
N THR A 80 -10.67 4.61 3.09
CA THR A 80 -10.05 3.29 3.11
C THR A 80 -8.56 3.37 2.82
N ASP A 81 -8.17 4.16 1.81
CA ASP A 81 -6.76 4.39 1.44
C ASP A 81 -5.98 5.03 2.60
N ALA A 82 -6.53 6.08 3.21
CA ALA A 82 -5.92 6.73 4.38
C ALA A 82 -5.78 5.76 5.57
N TYR A 83 -6.78 4.89 5.82
CA TYR A 83 -6.72 3.86 6.84
C TYR A 83 -5.59 2.86 6.56
N CYS A 84 -5.47 2.37 5.32
CA CYS A 84 -4.41 1.46 4.90
C CYS A 84 -3.03 2.06 5.14
N VAL A 85 -2.79 3.28 4.67
CA VAL A 85 -1.50 3.97 4.83
C VAL A 85 -1.14 4.11 6.30
N SER A 86 -2.09 4.48 7.16
CA SER A 86 -1.86 4.61 8.60
C SER A 86 -1.47 3.30 9.29
N GLY A 87 -1.91 2.16 8.74
CA GLY A 87 -1.59 0.80 9.20
C GLY A 87 -0.37 0.16 8.52
N GLY A 88 0.35 0.89 7.65
CA GLY A 88 1.49 0.35 6.90
C GLY A 88 1.10 -0.55 5.72
N CYS A 89 -0.14 -0.48 5.28
CA CYS A 89 -0.63 -1.16 4.08
C CYS A 89 -0.61 -0.18 2.90
N THR A 90 0.11 -0.51 1.83
CA THR A 90 0.28 0.38 0.66
C THR A 90 -0.51 -0.07 -0.56
N ARG A 91 -1.08 -1.27 -0.54
CA ARG A 91 -1.93 -1.80 -1.61
C ARG A 91 -3.08 -2.59 -0.99
N PHE A 92 -4.28 -2.43 -1.53
CA PHE A 92 -5.44 -3.20 -1.09
C PHE A 92 -6.40 -3.50 -2.24
N LEU A 93 -7.07 -4.63 -2.14
CA LEU A 93 -8.19 -5.00 -3.01
C LEU A 93 -9.49 -4.55 -2.35
N LEU A 94 -10.09 -3.49 -2.92
CA LEU A 94 -11.38 -3.01 -2.45
C LEU A 94 -12.45 -4.07 -2.77
N THR A 95 -13.11 -4.56 -1.72
CA THR A 95 -14.02 -5.71 -1.80
C THR A 95 -15.45 -5.27 -1.55
N LEU A 96 -16.37 -5.78 -2.36
CA LEU A 96 -17.80 -5.71 -2.11
C LEU A 96 -18.28 -7.10 -1.64
N ALA A 97 -18.98 -7.13 -0.50
CA ALA A 97 -19.70 -8.33 -0.09
C ALA A 97 -20.86 -8.60 -1.08
N THR A 98 -21.33 -9.86 -1.12
CA THR A 98 -22.46 -10.28 -1.95
C THR A 98 -23.63 -9.29 -1.87
N ASN A 99 -24.05 -8.79 -3.01
CA ASN A 99 -25.05 -7.73 -3.12
C ASN A 99 -25.80 -7.81 -4.46
N SER A 100 -26.70 -6.85 -4.73
CA SER A 100 -27.36 -6.76 -6.02
C SER A 100 -26.37 -6.36 -7.14
N ILE A 101 -26.68 -6.73 -8.36
CA ILE A 101 -25.88 -6.36 -9.56
C ILE A 101 -25.72 -4.83 -9.65
N ASP A 102 -26.76 -4.06 -9.34
CA ASP A 102 -26.71 -2.59 -9.40
C ASP A 102 -25.66 -2.02 -8.42
N VAL A 103 -25.54 -2.60 -7.23
CA VAL A 103 -24.51 -2.22 -6.24
C VAL A 103 -23.11 -2.52 -6.79
N PHE A 104 -22.90 -3.69 -7.39
CA PHE A 104 -21.61 -4.04 -8.01
C PHE A 104 -21.27 -3.09 -9.17
N LEU A 105 -22.21 -2.84 -10.08
CA LEU A 105 -21.97 -1.94 -11.22
C LEU A 105 -21.64 -0.52 -10.76
N LYS A 106 -22.38 -0.01 -9.77
CA LYS A 106 -22.11 1.30 -9.18
C LYS A 106 -20.74 1.33 -8.48
N GLY A 107 -20.42 0.31 -7.68
CA GLY A 107 -19.12 0.19 -7.00
C GLY A 107 -17.95 0.20 -7.97
N ILE A 108 -18.04 -0.58 -9.06
CA ILE A 108 -17.01 -0.61 -10.12
C ILE A 108 -16.87 0.77 -10.78
N ALA A 109 -17.98 1.44 -11.09
CA ALA A 109 -17.95 2.76 -11.71
C ALA A 109 -17.27 3.80 -10.81
N VAL A 110 -17.60 3.81 -9.52
CA VAL A 110 -16.99 4.69 -8.52
C VAL A 110 -15.48 4.38 -8.36
N ALA A 111 -15.11 3.12 -8.25
CA ALA A 111 -13.71 2.72 -8.11
C ALA A 111 -12.88 3.11 -9.34
N LYS A 112 -13.41 2.92 -10.55
CA LYS A 112 -12.75 3.37 -11.80
C LYS A 112 -12.58 4.89 -11.84
N SER A 113 -13.62 5.65 -11.46
CA SER A 113 -13.54 7.11 -11.41
C SER A 113 -12.49 7.59 -10.40
N PHE A 114 -12.47 6.99 -9.23
CA PHE A 114 -11.49 7.29 -8.19
C PHE A 114 -10.04 7.04 -8.67
N LEU A 115 -9.76 5.86 -9.23
CA LEU A 115 -8.43 5.51 -9.71
C LEU A 115 -7.93 6.39 -10.87
N GLN A 116 -8.83 6.88 -11.71
CA GLN A 116 -8.47 7.83 -12.76
C GLN A 116 -8.00 9.19 -12.20
N LYS A 117 -8.58 9.62 -11.07
CA LYS A 117 -8.24 10.88 -10.40
C LYS A 117 -7.06 10.74 -9.44
N HIS A 118 -6.84 9.53 -8.90
CA HIS A 118 -5.86 9.20 -7.86
C HIS A 118 -4.98 8.02 -8.28
N PRO A 119 -4.14 8.17 -9.31
CA PRO A 119 -3.28 7.09 -9.80
C PRO A 119 -2.23 6.65 -8.77
N GLU A 120 -1.95 7.50 -7.77
CA GLU A 120 -1.05 7.22 -6.64
C GLU A 120 -1.66 6.34 -5.56
N SER A 121 -2.99 6.18 -5.53
CA SER A 121 -3.70 5.41 -4.50
C SER A 121 -3.23 3.96 -4.44
N GLY A 122 -3.25 3.40 -3.23
CA GLY A 122 -3.03 1.98 -2.98
C GLY A 122 -4.18 1.07 -3.41
N CYS A 123 -5.34 1.65 -3.77
CA CYS A 123 -6.50 0.89 -4.22
C CYS A 123 -6.20 0.12 -5.51
N LEU A 124 -6.45 -1.17 -5.50
CA LEU A 124 -6.35 -2.05 -6.65
C LEU A 124 -7.77 -2.45 -7.08
N LEU A 125 -8.06 -2.33 -8.37
CA LEU A 125 -9.30 -2.84 -8.92
C LEU A 125 -9.04 -4.26 -9.45
N TYR A 126 -9.64 -5.25 -8.80
CA TYR A 126 -9.66 -6.63 -9.26
C TYR A 126 -11.10 -7.02 -9.59
N THR A 127 -11.32 -7.49 -10.80
CA THR A 127 -12.59 -8.11 -11.20
C THR A 127 -12.37 -9.62 -11.15
N SER A 128 -12.98 -10.29 -10.17
CA SER A 128 -12.99 -11.75 -10.16
C SER A 128 -14.02 -12.27 -11.16
N ASP A 129 -13.70 -13.36 -11.86
CA ASP A 129 -14.62 -14.09 -12.73
C ASP A 129 -15.63 -14.94 -11.93
N ALA A 130 -15.84 -14.63 -10.64
CA ALA A 130 -16.78 -15.34 -9.77
C ALA A 130 -18.27 -15.12 -10.14
N ALA A 131 -18.54 -14.65 -11.34
CA ALA A 131 -19.90 -14.48 -11.87
C ALA A 131 -20.37 -15.67 -12.73
N ASP A 132 -19.56 -16.72 -12.87
CA ASP A 132 -19.86 -17.89 -13.72
C ASP A 132 -20.22 -19.16 -12.92
N GLU A 133 -20.60 -19.04 -11.63
CA GLU A 133 -21.20 -20.17 -10.89
C GLU A 133 -22.66 -19.89 -10.50
#